data_b83b2b15d10223c44d26ea586363d202
#
_entry.id   b83b2b15d10223c44d26ea586363d202
#
_cell.length_a   1.000
_cell.length_b   1.000
_cell.length_c   1.000
_cell.angle_alpha   90.00
_cell.angle_beta   90.00
_cell.angle_gamma   90.00
#
_symmetry.space_group_name_H-M   'P 1'
#
loop_
_entity.id
_entity.type
_entity.pdbx_description
1 polymer ?
#
loop_
_entity_poly.entity_id
_entity_poly.type
_entity_poly.pdbx_seq_one_letter_code
_entity_poly.pdbx_strand_id
1 'polypeptide(L)'
;MKINIFVLLGGLVLTPLCGCVASMLAEQGANQVAPPTVEKFSFDVSTPGSDVGTLTVQTKQPSYQLVVDKYAIKIDSNAPLVVSKQSDVTVKLNAGKHSLKFYATSSNPAESERVTFGEPNNKDVVITKDQELKLEYTGPYRLLGSGSVEEIN
;
A
#
# COMPACT_ATOMS: atom_id res chain seq x y z
N MET A 1 -84.48 30.62 6.13
CA MET A 1 -83.42 30.02 6.96
C MET A 1 -82.63 29.05 6.07
N LYS A 2 -81.44 29.46 5.58
CA LYS A 2 -80.66 28.69 4.65
C LYS A 2 -79.53 28.11 5.42
N ILE A 3 -79.38 26.78 5.46
CA ILE A 3 -78.26 26.04 6.10
C ILE A 3 -77.29 25.71 5.00
N ASN A 4 -76.10 26.30 5.09
CA ASN A 4 -74.95 25.92 4.24
C ASN A 4 -74.22 24.79 4.89
N ILE A 5 -74.16 23.64 4.24
CA ILE A 5 -73.33 22.51 4.63
C ILE A 5 -71.99 22.66 3.90
N PHE A 6 -70.94 22.93 4.66
CA PHE A 6 -69.54 22.87 4.17
C PHE A 6 -69.10 21.43 4.23
N VAL A 7 -68.86 20.81 3.10
CA VAL A 7 -68.17 19.51 2.99
C VAL A 7 -66.71 19.80 2.96
N LEU A 8 -65.99 19.46 4.04
CA LEU A 8 -64.50 19.44 4.12
C LEU A 8 -64.02 18.16 3.46
N LEU A 9 -63.56 18.27 2.21
CA LEU A 9 -62.76 17.20 1.59
C LEU A 9 -61.40 17.18 2.25
N GLY A 10 -61.18 16.20 3.12
CA GLY A 10 -59.86 15.87 3.67
C GLY A 10 -58.99 15.28 2.58
N GLY A 11 -58.07 16.10 2.05
CA GLY A 11 -57.01 15.62 1.18
C GLY A 11 -56.00 14.80 1.96
N LEU A 12 -56.02 13.50 1.74
CA LEU A 12 -55.02 12.57 2.23
C LEU A 12 -53.72 12.83 1.44
N VAL A 13 -52.80 13.61 2.03
CA VAL A 13 -51.49 13.81 1.46
C VAL A 13 -50.67 12.52 1.71
N LEU A 14 -50.69 11.64 0.73
CA LEU A 14 -49.75 10.54 0.63
C LEU A 14 -48.36 11.15 0.31
N THR A 15 -47.60 11.48 1.32
CA THR A 15 -46.18 11.77 1.17
C THR A 15 -45.46 10.49 0.75
N PRO A 16 -44.74 10.47 -0.38
CA PRO A 16 -44.02 9.28 -0.79
C PRO A 16 -42.82 9.09 0.14
N LEU A 17 -42.89 8.07 0.98
CA LEU A 17 -41.74 7.53 1.79
C LEU A 17 -40.57 7.00 0.93
N CYS A 18 -40.63 7.23 -0.39
CA CYS A 18 -39.62 6.72 -1.33
C CYS A 18 -38.36 7.58 -1.39
N GLY A 19 -38.39 8.82 -0.86
CA GLY A 19 -37.22 9.73 -0.94
C GLY A 19 -36.07 9.36 -0.01
N CYS A 20 -36.36 8.78 1.17
CA CYS A 20 -35.32 8.50 2.16
C CYS A 20 -34.50 7.26 1.83
N VAL A 21 -35.04 6.27 1.14
CA VAL A 21 -34.30 5.05 0.77
C VAL A 21 -33.38 5.32 -0.41
N ALA A 22 -33.78 6.17 -1.34
CA ALA A 22 -32.95 6.55 -2.48
C ALA A 22 -31.75 7.42 -2.06
N SER A 23 -31.91 8.30 -1.07
CA SER A 23 -30.80 9.08 -0.53
C SER A 23 -29.82 8.23 0.29
N MET A 24 -30.29 7.24 1.06
CA MET A 24 -29.41 6.31 1.77
C MET A 24 -28.62 5.41 0.81
N LEU A 25 -29.19 4.98 -0.30
CA LEU A 25 -28.48 4.21 -1.32
C LEU A 25 -27.48 5.08 -2.12
N ALA A 26 -27.77 6.37 -2.30
CA ALA A 26 -26.84 7.30 -2.95
C ALA A 26 -25.65 7.64 -2.05
N GLU A 27 -25.85 7.73 -0.72
CA GLU A 27 -24.75 7.94 0.23
C GLU A 27 -23.86 6.71 0.40
N GLN A 28 -24.39 5.49 0.28
CA GLN A 28 -23.58 4.27 0.27
C GLN A 28 -22.75 4.12 -1.00
N GLY A 29 -23.16 4.69 -2.12
CA GLY A 29 -22.38 4.71 -3.36
C GLY A 29 -21.24 5.75 -3.37
N ALA A 30 -21.31 6.78 -2.52
CA ALA A 30 -20.30 7.84 -2.45
C ALA A 30 -19.09 7.51 -1.58
N ASN A 31 -19.16 6.45 -0.77
CA ASN A 31 -18.02 5.93 -0.01
C ASN A 31 -17.20 4.92 -0.81
N GLN A 32 -16.96 5.17 -2.09
CA GLN A 32 -15.88 4.47 -2.77
C GLN A 32 -14.59 4.94 -2.12
N VAL A 33 -14.00 4.08 -1.29
CA VAL A 33 -12.65 4.27 -0.77
C VAL A 33 -11.76 4.49 -1.99
N ALA A 34 -11.19 5.68 -2.11
CA ALA A 34 -10.26 5.97 -3.20
C ALA A 34 -9.21 4.84 -3.25
N PRO A 35 -8.84 4.37 -4.44
CA PRO A 35 -7.83 3.34 -4.54
C PRO A 35 -6.58 3.80 -3.78
N PRO A 36 -5.94 2.91 -3.01
CA PRO A 36 -4.80 3.27 -2.19
C PRO A 36 -3.72 3.91 -3.08
N THR A 37 -3.27 5.08 -2.68
CA THR A 37 -2.22 5.80 -3.41
C THR A 37 -0.90 5.06 -3.24
N VAL A 38 -0.29 4.65 -4.37
CA VAL A 38 1.04 4.06 -4.37
C VAL A 38 2.07 5.19 -4.22
N GLU A 39 2.83 5.14 -3.14
CA GLU A 39 3.92 6.09 -2.92
C GLU A 39 5.14 5.71 -3.77
N LYS A 40 5.86 6.69 -4.28
CA LYS A 40 7.06 6.48 -5.11
C LYS A 40 8.30 6.99 -4.39
N PHE A 41 9.30 6.13 -4.28
CA PHE A 41 10.59 6.44 -3.68
C PHE A 41 11.72 6.20 -4.70
N SER A 42 12.72 7.06 -4.67
CA SER A 42 13.92 6.90 -5.49
C SER A 42 15.17 7.14 -4.65
N PHE A 43 16.08 6.18 -4.69
CA PHE A 43 17.34 6.21 -3.96
C PHE A 43 18.51 5.95 -4.91
N ASP A 44 19.65 6.53 -4.61
CA ASP A 44 20.92 6.26 -5.30
C ASP A 44 21.96 5.86 -4.26
N VAL A 45 22.34 4.60 -4.30
CA VAL A 45 23.38 4.03 -3.43
C VAL A 45 24.58 3.55 -4.24
N SER A 46 24.67 3.97 -5.50
CA SER A 46 25.78 3.65 -6.38
C SER A 46 27.04 4.44 -6.04
N THR A 47 28.17 3.90 -6.39
CA THR A 47 29.47 4.59 -6.28
C THR A 47 29.72 5.41 -7.55
N PRO A 48 30.12 6.68 -7.46
CA PRO A 48 30.44 7.48 -8.63
C PRO A 48 31.47 6.82 -9.54
N GLY A 49 31.16 6.78 -10.84
CA GLY A 49 32.07 6.20 -11.86
C GLY A 49 31.98 4.67 -12.01
N SER A 50 31.14 3.98 -11.26
CA SER A 50 30.88 2.55 -11.46
C SER A 50 29.79 2.31 -12.51
N ASP A 51 29.80 1.11 -13.10
CA ASP A 51 28.68 0.63 -13.87
C ASP A 51 27.46 0.46 -12.95
N VAL A 52 26.32 0.96 -13.37
CA VAL A 52 25.10 0.96 -12.57
C VAL A 52 23.96 0.26 -13.30
N GLY A 53 23.08 -0.36 -12.52
CA GLY A 53 21.78 -0.82 -12.95
C GLY A 53 20.70 -0.36 -11.96
N THR A 54 19.48 -0.76 -12.20
CA THR A 54 18.32 -0.32 -11.44
C THR A 54 17.61 -1.51 -10.81
N LEU A 55 17.33 -1.41 -9.51
CA LEU A 55 16.44 -2.30 -8.79
C LEU A 55 15.11 -1.57 -8.55
N THR A 56 14.02 -2.12 -9.03
CA THR A 56 12.67 -1.64 -8.73
C THR A 56 11.97 -2.64 -7.82
N VAL A 57 11.47 -2.19 -6.68
CA VAL A 57 10.74 -3.01 -5.73
C VAL A 57 9.32 -2.46 -5.58
N GLN A 58 8.34 -3.26 -5.90
CA GLN A 58 6.94 -2.98 -5.60
C GLN A 58 6.58 -3.62 -4.26
N THR A 59 6.11 -2.82 -3.32
CA THR A 59 5.66 -3.36 -2.04
C THR A 59 4.15 -3.51 -2.03
N LYS A 60 3.68 -4.66 -1.56
CA LYS A 60 2.24 -4.98 -1.43
C LYS A 60 1.89 -5.37 0.00
N GLN A 61 0.75 -4.89 0.44
CA GLN A 61 0.17 -5.31 1.70
C GLN A 61 -0.71 -6.54 1.49
N PRO A 62 -0.53 -7.63 2.26
CA PRO A 62 -1.48 -8.73 2.26
C PRO A 62 -2.84 -8.29 2.85
N SER A 63 -3.93 -8.91 2.40
CA SER A 63 -5.31 -8.51 2.70
C SER A 63 -5.70 -8.47 4.18
N TYR A 64 -4.92 -9.06 5.07
CA TYR A 64 -5.23 -9.22 6.50
C TYR A 64 -4.13 -8.73 7.45
N GLN A 65 -3.35 -7.75 7.05
CA GLN A 65 -2.27 -7.23 7.88
C GLN A 65 -2.76 -6.09 8.78
N LEU A 66 -2.78 -6.32 10.09
CA LEU A 66 -3.40 -5.40 11.04
C LEU A 66 -2.43 -4.40 11.71
N VAL A 67 -1.12 -4.64 11.73
CA VAL A 67 -0.22 -3.92 12.67
C VAL A 67 1.02 -3.32 12.02
N VAL A 68 1.30 -3.62 10.76
CA VAL A 68 2.53 -3.15 10.10
C VAL A 68 2.25 -1.89 9.30
N ASP A 69 2.98 -0.83 9.58
CA ASP A 69 2.83 0.46 8.89
C ASP A 69 3.87 0.67 7.81
N LYS A 70 5.02 0.05 7.94
CA LYS A 70 6.18 0.25 7.07
C LYS A 70 6.84 -1.06 6.69
N TYR A 71 7.51 -1.04 5.54
CA TYR A 71 8.44 -2.07 5.13
C TYR A 71 9.85 -1.50 5.07
N ALA A 72 10.83 -2.35 5.32
CA ALA A 72 12.23 -2.00 5.21
C ALA A 72 12.91 -2.89 4.17
N ILE A 73 13.71 -2.27 3.33
CA ILE A 73 14.53 -2.91 2.31
C ILE A 73 15.98 -2.58 2.65
N LYS A 74 16.73 -3.57 3.11
CA LYS A 74 18.17 -3.41 3.36
C LYS A 74 18.94 -4.03 2.20
N ILE A 75 19.89 -3.28 1.68
CA ILE A 75 20.73 -3.66 0.56
C ILE A 75 22.16 -3.73 1.06
N ASP A 76 22.75 -4.92 1.04
CA ASP A 76 24.08 -5.20 1.56
C ASP A 76 24.25 -4.72 3.01
N SER A 77 25.29 -3.96 3.29
CA SER A 77 25.58 -3.34 4.59
C SER A 77 24.99 -1.93 4.76
N ASN A 78 24.24 -1.42 3.76
CA ASN A 78 23.68 -0.08 3.84
C ASN A 78 22.57 0.01 4.89
N ALA A 79 22.27 1.26 5.30
CA ALA A 79 21.11 1.51 6.14
C ALA A 79 19.81 1.09 5.46
N PRO A 80 18.82 0.57 6.20
CA PRO A 80 17.55 0.16 5.60
C PRO A 80 16.78 1.34 4.98
N LEU A 81 16.21 1.12 3.81
CA LEU A 81 15.26 2.01 3.18
C LEU A 81 13.87 1.70 3.74
N VAL A 82 13.28 2.61 4.50
CA VAL A 82 11.96 2.42 5.10
C VAL A 82 10.91 3.11 4.25
N VAL A 83 9.93 2.32 3.80
CA VAL A 83 8.90 2.74 2.86
C VAL A 83 7.51 2.36 3.36
N SER A 84 6.46 2.91 2.77
CA SER A 84 5.09 2.53 3.09
C SER A 84 4.73 1.14 2.52
N LYS A 85 3.60 0.60 2.99
CA LYS A 85 3.14 -0.76 2.62
C LYS A 85 2.78 -0.92 1.14
N GLN A 86 2.52 0.19 0.46
CA GLN A 86 2.19 0.23 -0.96
C GLN A 86 3.06 1.29 -1.61
N SER A 87 4.19 0.84 -2.13
CA SER A 87 5.20 1.73 -2.71
C SER A 87 5.84 1.12 -3.93
N ASP A 88 6.23 1.96 -4.85
CA ASP A 88 7.19 1.68 -5.90
C ASP A 88 8.53 2.30 -5.51
N VAL A 89 9.52 1.47 -5.27
CA VAL A 89 10.85 1.86 -4.81
C VAL A 89 11.85 1.61 -5.91
N THR A 90 12.48 2.66 -6.40
CA THR A 90 13.55 2.57 -7.41
C THR A 90 14.89 2.87 -6.77
N VAL A 91 15.85 1.98 -6.93
CA VAL A 91 17.19 2.11 -6.36
C VAL A 91 18.25 1.93 -7.44
N LYS A 92 19.13 2.91 -7.59
CA LYS A 92 20.34 2.76 -8.41
C LYS A 92 21.42 2.06 -7.62
N LEU A 93 21.96 0.99 -8.17
CA LEU A 93 22.99 0.12 -7.57
C LEU A 93 24.18 -0.06 -8.52
N ASN A 94 25.36 -0.32 -7.97
CA ASN A 94 26.46 -0.79 -8.77
C ASN A 94 26.10 -2.10 -9.47
N ALA A 95 26.63 -2.34 -10.65
CA ALA A 95 26.54 -3.67 -11.26
C ALA A 95 27.30 -4.68 -10.41
N GLY A 96 26.69 -5.84 -10.14
CA GLY A 96 27.28 -6.88 -9.32
C GLY A 96 26.27 -7.72 -8.55
N LYS A 97 26.78 -8.48 -7.59
CA LYS A 97 25.96 -9.27 -6.67
C LYS A 97 25.57 -8.42 -5.47
N HIS A 98 24.30 -8.49 -5.08
CA HIS A 98 23.76 -7.79 -3.91
C HIS A 98 22.93 -8.75 -3.06
N SER A 99 23.01 -8.57 -1.74
CA SER A 99 22.16 -9.27 -0.79
C SER A 99 21.05 -8.30 -0.33
N LEU A 100 19.81 -8.71 -0.55
CA LEU A 100 18.63 -7.94 -0.17
C LEU A 100 17.97 -8.59 1.04
N LYS A 101 17.57 -7.77 1.99
CA LYS A 101 16.79 -8.21 3.16
C LYS A 101 15.53 -7.38 3.27
N PHE A 102 14.39 -8.05 3.22
CA PHE A 102 13.07 -7.44 3.33
C PHE A 102 12.43 -7.81 4.67
N TYR A 103 11.84 -6.85 5.34
CA TYR A 103 11.10 -7.10 6.58
C TYR A 103 10.06 -6.02 6.83
N ALA A 104 9.09 -6.36 7.67
CA ALA A 104 8.06 -5.44 8.10
C ALA A 104 8.49 -4.74 9.38
N THR A 105 8.18 -3.45 9.51
CA THR A 105 8.51 -2.63 10.68
C THR A 105 7.47 -1.56 10.91
N SER A 106 7.32 -1.09 12.16
CA SER A 106 6.52 0.09 12.49
C SER A 106 7.38 1.31 12.80
N SER A 107 8.72 1.16 12.72
CA SER A 107 9.67 2.15 13.22
C SER A 107 10.08 3.16 12.17
N ASN A 108 10.66 4.26 12.65
CA ASN A 108 11.40 5.18 11.80
C ASN A 108 12.68 4.47 11.25
N PRO A 109 13.35 5.03 10.21
CA PRO A 109 14.53 4.41 9.62
C PRO A 109 15.64 4.07 10.62
N ALA A 110 15.85 4.90 11.65
CA ALA A 110 16.92 4.70 12.63
C ALA A 110 16.69 3.50 13.56
N GLU A 111 15.44 3.06 13.71
CA GLU A 111 15.05 1.99 14.62
C GLU A 111 14.53 0.74 13.89
N SER A 112 14.42 0.78 12.56
CA SER A 112 13.78 -0.26 11.76
C SER A 112 14.41 -1.64 11.94
N GLU A 113 15.71 -1.74 12.22
CA GLU A 113 16.38 -3.01 12.48
C GLU A 113 16.09 -3.59 13.87
N ARG A 114 15.66 -2.75 14.82
CA ARG A 114 15.34 -3.17 16.19
C ARG A 114 13.89 -3.60 16.37
N VAL A 115 13.01 -3.09 15.49
CA VAL A 115 11.57 -3.39 15.55
C VAL A 115 11.17 -4.03 14.24
N THR A 116 11.22 -5.36 14.20
CA THR A 116 10.82 -6.16 13.04
C THR A 116 9.59 -6.99 13.37
N PHE A 117 8.69 -7.13 12.40
CA PHE A 117 7.54 -8.02 12.48
C PHE A 117 7.71 -9.18 11.50
N GLY A 118 7.66 -10.38 12.04
CA GLY A 118 7.89 -11.60 11.30
C GLY A 118 9.38 -11.86 11.00
N GLU A 119 9.62 -12.90 10.23
CA GLU A 119 10.97 -13.27 9.82
C GLU A 119 11.38 -12.48 8.57
N PRO A 120 12.62 -11.97 8.52
CA PRO A 120 13.13 -11.31 7.32
C PRO A 120 13.20 -12.26 6.13
N ASN A 121 12.89 -11.73 4.96
CA ASN A 121 13.09 -12.42 3.69
C ASN A 121 14.43 -12.00 3.09
N ASN A 122 15.31 -12.94 2.84
CA ASN A 122 16.61 -12.67 2.21
C ASN A 122 16.57 -13.14 0.75
N LYS A 123 17.12 -12.33 -0.14
CA LYS A 123 17.24 -12.64 -1.57
C LYS A 123 18.54 -12.09 -2.12
N ASP A 124 19.34 -12.96 -2.72
CA ASP A 124 20.51 -12.55 -3.48
C ASP A 124 20.12 -12.26 -4.92
N VAL A 125 20.62 -11.18 -5.47
CA VAL A 125 20.36 -10.74 -6.84
C VAL A 125 21.65 -10.35 -7.55
N VAL A 126 21.58 -10.35 -8.89
CA VAL A 126 22.65 -9.83 -9.73
C VAL A 126 22.10 -8.64 -10.50
N ILE A 127 22.68 -7.48 -10.28
CA ILE A 127 22.36 -6.27 -11.03
C ILE A 127 23.37 -6.14 -12.17
N THR A 128 22.88 -5.98 -13.37
CA THR A 128 23.73 -5.76 -14.55
C THR A 128 23.63 -4.30 -15.01
N LYS A 129 24.70 -3.85 -15.69
CA LYS A 129 24.78 -2.49 -16.22
C LYS A 129 23.55 -2.19 -17.11
N ASP A 130 22.97 -1.02 -16.93
CA ASP A 130 21.87 -0.47 -17.73
C ASP A 130 20.60 -1.35 -17.75
N GLN A 131 20.52 -2.39 -16.90
CA GLN A 131 19.35 -3.23 -16.76
C GLN A 131 18.54 -2.85 -15.54
N GLU A 132 17.24 -3.13 -15.62
CA GLU A 132 16.30 -3.02 -14.52
C GLU A 132 15.91 -4.43 -14.05
N LEU A 133 16.11 -4.69 -12.75
CA LEU A 133 15.55 -5.86 -12.08
C LEU A 133 14.31 -5.42 -11.30
N LYS A 134 13.19 -6.08 -11.52
CA LYS A 134 11.93 -5.78 -10.82
C LYS A 134 11.58 -6.89 -9.85
N LEU A 135 11.31 -6.51 -8.62
CA LEU A 135 10.87 -7.42 -7.56
C LEU A 135 9.54 -6.94 -6.98
N GLU A 136 8.74 -7.88 -6.55
CA GLU A 136 7.56 -7.64 -5.73
C GLU A 136 7.80 -8.20 -4.34
N TYR A 137 7.60 -7.37 -3.31
CA TYR A 137 7.62 -7.79 -1.92
C TYR A 137 6.22 -7.71 -1.33
N THR A 138 5.67 -8.85 -0.97
CA THR A 138 4.45 -8.94 -0.18
C THR A 138 4.81 -9.20 1.27
N GLY A 139 4.42 -8.30 2.15
CA GLY A 139 4.72 -8.41 3.58
C GLY A 139 4.12 -9.66 4.24
N PRO A 140 4.49 -9.96 5.48
CA PRO A 140 4.02 -11.14 6.18
C PRO A 140 2.51 -11.09 6.44
N TYR A 141 1.85 -12.23 6.29
CA TYR A 141 0.41 -12.38 6.61
C TYR A 141 0.12 -12.41 8.11
N ARG A 142 1.13 -12.75 8.94
CA ARG A 142 1.02 -12.87 10.39
C ARG A 142 2.25 -12.27 11.04
N LEU A 143 2.14 -11.92 12.32
CA LEU A 143 3.24 -11.35 13.11
C LEU A 143 4.48 -12.24 13.19
N LEU A 144 4.32 -13.55 13.04
CA LEU A 144 5.41 -14.54 13.09
C LEU A 144 5.72 -15.19 11.73
N GLY A 145 5.10 -14.70 10.65
CA GLY A 145 5.36 -15.22 9.30
C GLY A 145 6.42 -14.43 8.55
N SER A 146 6.99 -15.01 7.52
CA SER A 146 7.76 -14.27 6.52
C SER A 146 6.83 -13.75 5.41
N GLY A 147 7.25 -12.68 4.75
CA GLY A 147 6.64 -12.24 3.50
C GLY A 147 7.08 -13.13 2.33
N SER A 148 6.81 -12.69 1.11
CA SER A 148 7.34 -13.28 -0.13
C SER A 148 8.06 -12.23 -0.97
N VAL A 149 9.11 -12.66 -1.70
CA VAL A 149 9.81 -11.81 -2.67
C VAL A 149 9.87 -12.56 -4.00
N GLU A 150 9.23 -11.99 -4.99
CA GLU A 150 9.13 -12.57 -6.33
C GLU A 150 9.73 -11.63 -7.37
N GLU A 151 10.32 -12.18 -8.43
CA GLU A 151 10.76 -11.42 -9.59
C GLU A 151 9.57 -11.25 -10.53
N ILE A 152 9.37 -10.02 -10.99
CA ILE A 152 8.30 -9.67 -11.91
C ILE A 152 8.86 -9.11 -13.21
N ASN A 153 8.21 -9.44 -14.32
CA ASN A 153 8.59 -8.99 -15.68
C ASN A 153 8.00 -7.62 -16.01
#